data_77d37fffa0c0d382644dd20619da5112
#
_entry.id   77d37fffa0c0d382644dd20619da5112
#
_cell.length_a   1.000
_cell.length_b   1.000
_cell.length_c   1.000
_cell.angle_alpha   90.00
_cell.angle_beta   90.00
_cell.angle_gamma   90.00
#
_symmetry.space_group_name_H-M   'P 1'
#
loop_
_entity.id
_entity.type
_entity.pdbx_description
1 polymer ?
#
loop_
_entity_poly.entity_id
_entity_poly.type
_entity_poly.pdbx_seq_one_letter_code
_entity_poly.pdbx_strand_id
1 'polypeptide(L)'
;MAVPCHAATPHIKIGDLILHRPSPAIEAKEELREYLPEGESFERWTRLASVRVFKDLKDPVSYLKNVAAAVTKSHPLARYQVLQEEKTKAVILDFTTFPPASAPEQFAEWNLMRAQFVKGKGLVVYQYAMRIYDVGSGASEKLKAERAKMVGPFSIATFEEEKA
;
A
#
# COMPACT_ATOMS: atom_id res chain seq x y z
N MET A 1 39.44 -11.08 11.56
CA MET A 1 37.96 -11.28 11.72
C MET A 1 37.29 -10.51 10.59
N ALA A 2 36.64 -11.23 9.67
CA ALA A 2 35.89 -10.58 8.61
C ALA A 2 34.55 -10.08 9.20
N VAL A 3 34.31 -8.79 9.11
CA VAL A 3 32.99 -8.21 9.41
C VAL A 3 32.02 -8.78 8.37
N PRO A 4 30.93 -9.44 8.74
CA PRO A 4 29.95 -9.90 7.77
C PRO A 4 29.42 -8.67 7.03
N CYS A 5 29.67 -8.61 5.73
CA CYS A 5 29.04 -7.64 4.85
C CYS A 5 27.55 -7.98 4.82
N HIS A 6 26.74 -7.27 5.61
CA HIS A 6 25.30 -7.37 5.52
C HIS A 6 24.93 -6.82 4.15
N ALA A 7 24.51 -7.71 3.27
CA ALA A 7 23.93 -7.29 2.01
C ALA A 7 22.76 -6.35 2.33
N ALA A 8 22.82 -5.14 1.80
CA ALA A 8 21.81 -4.14 2.07
C ALA A 8 20.44 -4.66 1.61
N THR A 9 19.45 -4.52 2.47
CA THR A 9 18.10 -4.98 2.22
C THR A 9 17.48 -4.18 1.07
N PRO A 10 16.90 -4.84 0.05
CA PRO A 10 16.22 -4.15 -1.03
C PRO A 10 15.17 -3.18 -0.49
N HIS A 11 15.12 -1.99 -1.03
CA HIS A 11 14.16 -0.96 -0.58
C HIS A 11 13.55 -0.21 -1.77
N ILE A 12 12.43 0.44 -1.51
CA ILE A 12 11.75 1.32 -2.45
C ILE A 12 11.60 2.71 -1.84
N LYS A 13 11.34 3.69 -2.70
CA LYS A 13 11.02 5.06 -2.31
C LYS A 13 9.64 5.47 -2.82
N ILE A 14 8.87 6.13 -1.97
CA ILE A 14 7.64 6.83 -2.33
C ILE A 14 7.79 8.28 -1.82
N GLY A 15 8.16 9.20 -2.72
CA GLY A 15 8.63 10.50 -2.29
C GLY A 15 9.89 10.37 -1.41
N ASP A 16 9.84 10.93 -0.20
CA ASP A 16 10.93 10.86 0.78
C ASP A 16 10.85 9.62 1.69
N LEU A 17 9.76 8.84 1.58
CA LEU A 17 9.57 7.64 2.41
C LEU A 17 10.37 6.47 1.84
N ILE A 18 11.21 5.87 2.68
CA ILE A 18 11.98 4.66 2.36
C ILE A 18 11.36 3.48 3.10
N LEU A 19 11.07 2.41 2.37
CA LEU A 19 10.52 1.17 2.90
C LEU A 19 11.37 -0.02 2.44
N HIS A 20 11.64 -0.95 3.36
CA HIS A 20 12.52 -2.09 3.15
C HIS A 20 11.73 -3.37 2.97
N ARG A 21 12.23 -4.26 2.12
CA ARG A 21 11.64 -5.58 1.88
C ARG A 21 12.19 -6.59 2.90
N PRO A 22 11.40 -6.97 3.92
CA PRO A 22 11.89 -7.90 4.94
C PRO A 22 12.03 -9.33 4.43
N SER A 23 11.18 -9.73 3.48
CA SER A 23 11.21 -11.07 2.87
C SER A 23 10.51 -11.07 1.51
N PRO A 24 11.05 -11.72 0.47
CA PRO A 24 10.32 -11.93 -0.77
C PRO A 24 9.30 -13.06 -0.58
N ALA A 25 8.04 -12.80 -0.95
CA ALA A 25 7.02 -13.82 -1.09
C ALA A 25 6.70 -13.97 -2.59
N ILE A 26 6.72 -15.21 -3.10
CA ILE A 26 6.31 -15.54 -4.47
C ILE A 26 5.23 -16.62 -4.35
N GLU A 27 4.02 -16.30 -4.78
CA GLU A 27 2.91 -17.24 -4.89
C GLU A 27 2.77 -17.75 -6.34
N ALA A 28 2.21 -18.94 -6.51
CA ALA A 28 2.21 -19.64 -7.81
C ALA A 28 1.55 -18.88 -8.97
N LYS A 29 0.59 -17.99 -8.68
CA LYS A 29 -0.11 -17.16 -9.69
C LYS A 29 0.12 -15.67 -9.54
N GLU A 30 0.74 -15.24 -8.47
CA GLU A 30 0.91 -13.85 -8.09
C GLU A 30 2.36 -13.63 -7.67
N GLU A 31 2.89 -12.52 -8.09
CA GLU A 31 4.11 -11.98 -7.50
C GLU A 31 3.67 -10.93 -6.48
N LEU A 32 4.02 -11.13 -5.23
CA LEU A 32 3.78 -10.16 -4.16
C LEU A 32 5.11 -9.73 -3.56
N ARG A 33 5.34 -8.44 -3.53
CA ARG A 33 6.45 -7.84 -2.78
C ARG A 33 5.89 -6.83 -1.81
N GLU A 34 6.31 -6.91 -0.57
CA GLU A 34 5.86 -6.05 0.51
C GLU A 34 7.04 -5.38 1.19
N TYR A 35 6.83 -4.14 1.62
CA TYR A 35 7.85 -3.26 2.16
C TYR A 35 7.34 -2.57 3.41
N LEU A 36 8.18 -2.54 4.44
CA LEU A 36 7.90 -1.95 5.75
C LEU A 36 8.98 -0.94 6.13
N PRO A 37 8.70 -0.02 7.04
CA PRO A 37 9.74 0.76 7.69
C PRO A 37 10.80 -0.14 8.34
N GLU A 38 12.03 0.34 8.40
CA GLU A 38 13.11 -0.38 9.06
C GLU A 38 12.75 -0.71 10.51
N GLY A 39 12.95 -1.97 10.90
CA GLY A 39 12.67 -2.46 12.26
C GLY A 39 11.22 -2.80 12.55
N GLU A 40 10.29 -2.60 11.63
CA GLU A 40 8.90 -3.04 11.77
C GLU A 40 8.69 -4.46 11.24
N SER A 41 7.60 -5.11 11.68
CA SER A 41 7.21 -6.46 11.28
C SER A 41 5.78 -6.49 10.76
N PHE A 42 5.38 -7.59 10.10
CA PHE A 42 4.02 -7.76 9.61
C PHE A 42 2.97 -7.89 10.72
N GLU A 43 3.36 -8.27 11.92
CA GLU A 43 2.45 -8.33 13.06
C GLU A 43 2.04 -6.95 13.55
N ARG A 44 2.99 -6.00 13.46
CA ARG A 44 2.73 -4.63 13.88
C ARG A 44 3.55 -3.65 13.05
N TRP A 45 2.87 -2.94 12.18
CA TRP A 45 3.47 -1.97 11.27
C TRP A 45 2.69 -0.65 11.27
N THR A 46 3.38 0.42 10.94
CA THR A 46 2.78 1.76 10.80
C THR A 46 2.54 2.13 9.35
N ARG A 47 3.42 1.70 8.46
CA ARG A 47 3.32 1.91 7.01
C ARG A 47 3.66 0.61 6.29
N LEU A 48 2.97 0.37 5.20
CA LEU A 48 3.22 -0.77 4.33
C LEU A 48 3.06 -0.33 2.88
N ALA A 49 3.96 -0.75 2.03
CA ALA A 49 3.75 -0.68 0.59
C ALA A 49 3.80 -2.08 0.01
N SER A 50 2.99 -2.33 -1.01
CA SER A 50 3.03 -3.58 -1.74
C SER A 50 2.89 -3.37 -3.24
N VAL A 51 3.49 -4.27 -3.99
CA VAL A 51 3.22 -4.44 -5.41
C VAL A 51 2.85 -5.88 -5.68
N ARG A 52 1.72 -6.08 -6.34
CA ARG A 52 1.19 -7.39 -6.70
C ARG A 52 0.95 -7.48 -8.20
N VAL A 53 1.34 -8.59 -8.80
CA VAL A 53 1.13 -8.85 -10.23
C VAL A 53 0.15 -10.00 -10.38
N PHE A 54 -0.95 -9.73 -11.10
CA PHE A 54 -1.95 -10.72 -11.49
C PHE A 54 -1.82 -11.01 -12.98
N LYS A 55 -1.24 -12.14 -13.34
CA LYS A 55 -0.94 -12.49 -14.74
C LYS A 55 -2.20 -12.62 -15.61
N ASP A 56 -3.31 -13.05 -15.02
CA ASP A 56 -4.56 -13.33 -15.73
C ASP A 56 -5.54 -12.17 -15.76
N LEU A 57 -5.27 -11.07 -15.03
CA LEU A 57 -6.12 -9.89 -15.00
C LEU A 57 -5.60 -8.80 -15.94
N LYS A 58 -6.53 -8.05 -16.54
CA LYS A 58 -6.21 -7.02 -17.55
C LYS A 58 -6.87 -5.67 -17.30
N ASP A 59 -8.00 -5.63 -16.58
CA ASP A 59 -8.79 -4.42 -16.41
C ASP A 59 -8.56 -3.75 -15.03
N PRO A 60 -7.79 -2.65 -14.99
CA PRO A 60 -7.49 -1.95 -13.74
C PRO A 60 -8.73 -1.33 -13.10
N VAL A 61 -9.66 -0.81 -13.90
CA VAL A 61 -10.86 -0.13 -13.39
C VAL A 61 -11.79 -1.13 -12.73
N SER A 62 -12.06 -2.26 -13.39
CA SER A 62 -12.88 -3.32 -12.81
C SER A 62 -12.25 -3.90 -11.55
N TYR A 63 -10.93 -4.05 -11.51
CA TYR A 63 -10.23 -4.49 -10.32
C TYR A 63 -10.48 -3.55 -9.13
N LEU A 64 -10.24 -2.24 -9.30
CA LEU A 64 -10.42 -1.26 -8.24
C LEU A 64 -11.88 -1.15 -7.78
N LYS A 65 -12.86 -1.26 -8.70
CA LYS A 65 -14.28 -1.32 -8.34
C LYS A 65 -14.61 -2.53 -7.48
N ASN A 66 -14.05 -3.69 -7.82
CA ASN A 66 -14.26 -4.92 -7.05
C ASN A 66 -13.61 -4.81 -5.65
N VAL A 67 -12.44 -4.19 -5.54
CA VAL A 67 -11.82 -3.90 -4.23
C VAL A 67 -12.73 -2.99 -3.40
N ALA A 68 -13.23 -1.89 -3.97
CA ALA A 68 -14.12 -0.97 -3.27
C ALA A 68 -15.39 -1.68 -2.76
N ALA A 69 -16.00 -2.53 -3.59
CA ALA A 69 -17.16 -3.32 -3.21
C ALA A 69 -16.85 -4.32 -2.07
N ALA A 70 -15.71 -5.00 -2.15
CA ALA A 70 -15.26 -5.94 -1.12
C ALA A 70 -14.98 -5.24 0.22
N VAL A 71 -14.31 -4.10 0.18
CA VAL A 71 -14.01 -3.27 1.35
C VAL A 71 -15.31 -2.83 2.03
N THR A 72 -16.26 -2.29 1.27
CA THR A 72 -17.55 -1.82 1.80
C THR A 72 -18.36 -2.97 2.43
N LYS A 73 -18.31 -4.14 1.81
CA LYS A 73 -18.98 -5.34 2.33
C LYS A 73 -18.37 -5.85 3.63
N SER A 74 -17.04 -5.86 3.71
CA SER A 74 -16.31 -6.41 4.87
C SER A 74 -16.18 -5.43 6.03
N HIS A 75 -16.21 -4.13 5.73
CA HIS A 75 -16.04 -3.05 6.69
C HIS A 75 -17.16 -2.02 6.54
N PRO A 76 -18.31 -2.21 7.21
CA PRO A 76 -19.49 -1.34 7.03
C PRO A 76 -19.25 0.15 7.35
N LEU A 77 -18.20 0.45 8.14
CA LEU A 77 -17.79 1.82 8.47
C LEU A 77 -16.73 2.37 7.54
N ALA A 78 -16.28 1.58 6.56
CA ALA A 78 -15.26 2.02 5.60
C ALA A 78 -15.76 3.21 4.77
N ARG A 79 -14.83 4.10 4.47
CA ARG A 79 -15.05 5.24 3.58
C ARG A 79 -14.07 5.15 2.44
N TYR A 80 -14.53 5.41 1.23
CA TYR A 80 -13.68 5.42 0.06
C TYR A 80 -14.04 6.54 -0.90
N GLN A 81 -13.07 6.91 -1.70
CA GLN A 81 -13.23 7.79 -2.86
C GLN A 81 -12.31 7.31 -3.99
N VAL A 82 -12.69 7.64 -5.20
CA VAL A 82 -11.85 7.41 -6.38
C VAL A 82 -11.28 8.76 -6.79
N LEU A 83 -9.95 8.83 -6.85
CA LEU A 83 -9.21 10.00 -7.29
C LEU A 83 -8.66 9.75 -8.68
N GLN A 84 -8.70 10.76 -9.54
CA GLN A 84 -7.94 10.76 -10.77
C GLN A 84 -6.89 11.87 -10.68
N GLU A 85 -5.63 11.48 -10.71
CA GLU A 85 -4.54 12.44 -10.73
C GLU A 85 -4.47 13.10 -12.11
N GLU A 86 -4.48 14.43 -12.14
CA GLU A 86 -4.67 15.19 -13.39
C GLU A 86 -3.51 15.04 -14.38
N LYS A 87 -2.27 14.99 -13.87
CA LYS A 87 -1.07 14.94 -14.71
C LYS A 87 -0.81 13.54 -15.27
N THR A 88 -0.89 12.54 -14.42
CA THR A 88 -0.56 11.15 -14.75
C THR A 88 -1.75 10.36 -15.29
N LYS A 89 -2.97 10.88 -15.10
CA LYS A 89 -4.24 10.18 -15.37
C LYS A 89 -4.41 8.88 -14.58
N ALA A 90 -3.58 8.66 -13.57
CA ALA A 90 -3.70 7.51 -12.69
C ALA A 90 -5.02 7.55 -11.93
N VAL A 91 -5.71 6.42 -11.90
CA VAL A 91 -6.90 6.22 -11.07
C VAL A 91 -6.46 5.59 -9.76
N ILE A 92 -6.80 6.23 -8.66
CA ILE A 92 -6.40 5.83 -7.31
C ILE A 92 -7.67 5.59 -6.49
N LEU A 93 -7.77 4.42 -5.89
CA LEU A 93 -8.75 4.13 -4.86
C LEU A 93 -8.15 4.53 -3.50
N ASP A 94 -8.78 5.50 -2.87
CA ASP A 94 -8.44 6.00 -1.53
C ASP A 94 -9.52 5.53 -0.56
N PHE A 95 -9.15 4.73 0.44
CA PHE A 95 -10.12 4.23 1.41
C PHE A 95 -9.54 4.08 2.81
N THR A 96 -10.43 4.20 3.80
CA THR A 96 -10.09 4.00 5.21
C THR A 96 -11.02 2.95 5.80
N THR A 97 -10.45 2.01 6.53
CA THR A 97 -11.18 1.00 7.28
C THR A 97 -10.99 1.20 8.77
N PHE A 98 -11.98 0.76 9.53
CA PHE A 98 -11.97 0.79 10.99
C PHE A 98 -12.29 -0.60 11.51
N PRO A 99 -11.60 -1.09 12.54
CA PRO A 99 -11.93 -2.36 13.15
C PRO A 99 -13.29 -2.30 13.83
N PRO A 100 -14.01 -3.42 13.94
CA PRO A 100 -15.19 -3.47 14.78
C PRO A 100 -14.83 -3.20 16.25
N ALA A 101 -15.77 -2.69 17.04
CA ALA A 101 -15.53 -2.37 18.46
C ALA A 101 -15.08 -3.60 19.28
N SER A 102 -15.41 -4.80 18.83
CA SER A 102 -15.00 -6.07 19.44
C SER A 102 -13.57 -6.53 19.08
N ALA A 103 -12.89 -5.83 18.16
CA ALA A 103 -11.53 -6.21 17.80
C ALA A 103 -10.56 -6.03 18.98
N PRO A 104 -9.59 -6.96 19.17
CA PRO A 104 -8.65 -6.91 20.28
C PRO A 104 -7.72 -5.70 20.22
N GLU A 105 -7.45 -5.20 19.03
CA GLU A 105 -6.65 -4.01 18.80
C GLU A 105 -7.44 -3.01 17.95
N GLN A 106 -7.44 -1.74 18.37
CA GLN A 106 -8.10 -0.67 17.65
C GLN A 106 -7.09 0.13 16.83
N PHE A 107 -7.30 0.20 15.53
CA PHE A 107 -6.54 1.06 14.62
C PHE A 107 -7.39 1.49 13.43
N ALA A 108 -7.12 2.66 12.90
CA ALA A 108 -7.60 3.05 11.58
C ALA A 108 -6.56 2.66 10.54
N GLU A 109 -6.98 2.10 9.41
CA GLU A 109 -6.09 1.77 8.31
C GLU A 109 -6.51 2.55 7.07
N TRP A 110 -5.65 3.45 6.63
CA TRP A 110 -5.82 4.21 5.40
C TRP A 110 -5.01 3.58 4.28
N ASN A 111 -5.62 3.49 3.10
CA ASN A 111 -5.04 2.83 1.93
C ASN A 111 -5.16 3.69 0.68
N LEU A 112 -4.11 3.68 -0.13
CA LEU A 112 -4.12 4.10 -1.52
C LEU A 112 -3.84 2.88 -2.40
N MET A 113 -4.65 2.66 -3.42
CA MET A 113 -4.43 1.61 -4.40
C MET A 113 -4.49 2.16 -5.80
N ARG A 114 -3.54 1.76 -6.63
CA ARG A 114 -3.46 2.09 -8.04
C ARG A 114 -3.20 0.81 -8.83
N ALA A 115 -3.92 0.62 -9.91
CA ALA A 115 -3.75 -0.53 -10.78
C ALA A 115 -3.47 -0.09 -12.21
N GLN A 116 -2.61 -0.80 -12.91
CA GLN A 116 -2.31 -0.59 -14.31
C GLN A 116 -2.05 -1.90 -15.03
N PHE A 117 -2.48 -2.00 -16.27
CA PHE A 117 -2.13 -3.13 -17.13
C PHE A 117 -0.75 -2.90 -17.75
N VAL A 118 0.14 -3.88 -17.61
CA VAL A 118 1.47 -3.86 -18.20
C VAL A 118 1.60 -5.04 -19.15
N LYS A 119 1.79 -4.74 -20.43
CA LYS A 119 1.96 -5.77 -21.48
C LYS A 119 3.09 -6.74 -21.11
N GLY A 120 2.80 -8.02 -21.14
CA GLY A 120 3.75 -9.09 -20.79
C GLY A 120 3.83 -9.42 -19.31
N LYS A 121 3.26 -8.60 -18.44
CA LYS A 121 3.20 -8.85 -16.98
C LYS A 121 1.78 -9.16 -16.48
N GLY A 122 0.77 -8.49 -17.03
CA GLY A 122 -0.61 -8.54 -16.55
C GLY A 122 -0.99 -7.29 -15.77
N LEU A 123 -1.92 -7.41 -14.83
CA LEU A 123 -2.34 -6.31 -13.97
C LEU A 123 -1.33 -6.13 -12.82
N VAL A 124 -0.73 -4.96 -12.75
CA VAL A 124 0.16 -4.56 -11.66
C VAL A 124 -0.61 -3.65 -10.72
N VAL A 125 -0.68 -4.05 -9.46
CA VAL A 125 -1.38 -3.33 -8.40
C VAL A 125 -0.37 -2.81 -7.39
N TYR A 126 -0.38 -1.52 -7.18
CA TYR A 126 0.42 -0.82 -6.17
C TYR A 126 -0.49 -0.45 -5.01
N GLN A 127 -0.03 -0.65 -3.80
CA GLN A 127 -0.73 -0.25 -2.59
C GLN A 127 0.23 0.44 -1.63
N TYR A 128 -0.27 1.50 -1.01
CA TYR A 128 0.32 2.11 0.17
C TYR A 128 -0.72 2.09 1.28
N ALA A 129 -0.33 1.67 2.48
CA ALA A 129 -1.20 1.65 3.64
C ALA A 129 -0.52 2.28 4.85
N MET A 130 -1.32 2.92 5.71
CA MET A 130 -0.88 3.48 6.98
C MET A 130 -1.85 3.08 8.07
N ARG A 131 -1.33 2.57 9.18
CA ARG A 131 -2.10 2.29 10.40
C ARG A 131 -1.88 3.35 11.45
N ILE A 132 -2.96 3.78 12.06
CA ILE A 132 -2.98 4.68 13.21
C ILE A 132 -3.59 3.92 14.38
N TYR A 133 -2.76 3.56 15.35
CA TYR A 133 -3.15 2.76 16.51
C TYR A 133 -3.84 3.58 17.60
N ASP A 134 -3.56 4.87 17.66
CA ASP A 134 -4.30 5.80 18.51
C ASP A 134 -5.36 6.51 17.68
N VAL A 135 -6.58 5.99 17.71
CA VAL A 135 -7.72 6.53 16.97
C VAL A 135 -8.44 7.67 17.70
N GLY A 136 -7.85 8.18 18.78
CA GLY A 136 -8.35 9.31 19.54
C GLY A 136 -8.22 10.66 18.82
N SER A 137 -8.17 11.72 19.60
CA SER A 137 -8.02 13.08 19.08
C SER A 137 -6.72 13.22 18.29
N GLY A 138 -6.79 13.76 17.07
CA GLY A 138 -5.64 13.97 16.18
C GLY A 138 -5.43 12.90 15.11
N ALA A 139 -6.11 11.74 15.16
CA ALA A 139 -6.00 10.71 14.12
C ALA A 139 -6.45 11.24 12.75
N SER A 140 -7.53 12.00 12.70
CA SER A 140 -8.04 12.63 11.49
C SER A 140 -7.05 13.61 10.87
N GLU A 141 -6.41 14.42 11.68
CA GLU A 141 -5.40 15.39 11.21
C GLU A 141 -4.13 14.69 10.71
N LYS A 142 -3.69 13.60 11.38
CA LYS A 142 -2.59 12.77 10.91
C LYS A 142 -2.89 12.15 9.54
N LEU A 143 -4.09 11.59 9.35
CA LEU A 143 -4.53 11.06 8.06
C LEU A 143 -4.57 12.12 6.98
N LYS A 144 -5.10 13.30 7.28
CA LYS A 144 -5.17 14.42 6.35
C LYS A 144 -3.78 14.89 5.92
N ALA A 145 -2.86 15.03 6.86
CA ALA A 145 -1.48 15.42 6.58
C ALA A 145 -0.75 14.37 5.73
N GLU A 146 -0.91 13.09 6.05
CA GLU A 146 -0.29 12.00 5.29
C GLU A 146 -0.86 11.90 3.87
N ARG A 147 -2.18 12.05 3.71
CA ARG A 147 -2.84 12.08 2.40
C ARG A 147 -2.28 13.19 1.52
N ALA A 148 -2.18 14.40 2.05
CA ALA A 148 -1.64 15.55 1.31
C ALA A 148 -0.19 15.31 0.86
N LYS A 149 0.60 14.58 1.65
CA LYS A 149 1.99 14.26 1.38
C LYS A 149 2.16 13.11 0.38
N MET A 150 1.30 12.09 0.43
CA MET A 150 1.53 10.81 -0.23
C MET A 150 0.82 10.62 -1.56
N VAL A 151 -0.33 11.25 -1.80
CA VAL A 151 -1.12 11.01 -3.03
C VAL A 151 -0.32 11.34 -4.30
N GLY A 152 0.34 12.49 -4.35
CA GLY A 152 1.17 12.88 -5.50
C GLY A 152 2.32 11.89 -5.76
N PRO A 153 3.24 11.68 -4.82
CA PRO A 153 4.34 10.72 -4.99
C PRO A 153 3.86 9.29 -5.29
N PHE A 154 2.80 8.81 -4.64
CA PHE A 154 2.24 7.49 -4.88
C PHE A 154 1.68 7.34 -6.31
N SER A 155 1.11 8.39 -6.88
CA SER A 155 0.50 8.34 -8.23
C SER A 155 1.49 7.96 -9.33
N ILE A 156 2.78 8.21 -9.13
CA ILE A 156 3.86 7.95 -10.09
C ILE A 156 4.85 6.88 -9.65
N ALA A 157 4.80 6.44 -8.39
CA ALA A 157 5.76 5.47 -7.86
C ALA A 157 5.67 4.13 -8.59
N THR A 158 6.80 3.56 -8.99
CA THR A 158 6.89 2.25 -9.68
C THR A 158 7.31 1.13 -8.75
N PHE A 159 7.68 1.43 -7.52
CA PHE A 159 8.19 0.50 -6.51
C PHE A 159 9.37 -0.33 -7.06
N GLU A 160 10.22 0.32 -7.82
CA GLU A 160 11.49 -0.27 -8.27
C GLU A 160 12.45 -0.34 -7.10
N GLU A 161 13.02 -1.54 -6.88
CA GLU A 161 13.95 -1.75 -5.80
C GLU A 161 15.29 -1.09 -6.09
N GLU A 162 15.73 -0.26 -5.16
CA GLU A 162 17.10 0.22 -5.11
C GLU A 162 17.95 -0.80 -4.33
N LYS A 163 19.08 -1.18 -4.92
CA LYS A 163 20.11 -1.95 -4.21
C LYS A 163 21.07 -0.93 -3.61
N ALA A 164 21.22 -1.00 -2.33
CA ALA A 164 22.23 -0.20 -1.64
C ALA A 164 23.63 -0.71 -1.94
#